data_fbf9b43842480061bf8f3c27d0e6cd77
#
_entry.id   fbf9b43842480061bf8f3c27d0e6cd77
#
_cell.length_a   1.000
_cell.length_b   1.000
_cell.length_c   1.000
_cell.angle_alpha   90.00
_cell.angle_beta   90.00
_cell.angle_gamma   90.00
#
_symmetry.space_group_name_H-M   'P 1'
#
loop_
_entity.id
_entity.type
_entity.pdbx_description
1 polymer ?
#
loop_
_entity_poly.entity_id
_entity_poly.type
_entity_poly.pdbx_seq_one_letter_code
_entity_poly.pdbx_strand_id
1 'polypeptide(L)'
;MARQLYHLEDISAEEAAQVVRQELLSFRRTLRSIEWLLPFIVMLYFLAVDIAIADEPMLQFAIGAYVVFLGFMQLIRWSDKYTWALISSQVWGMILFVTLILWQTGGIWSPLLCLYLFPIITSAVALPENSTPKFLVVMVFCFSLALPAEGLNGFTRREQIATLLLIIAFWVVPYIASLLSTSMLKARRQIQELSGTDYLSGLQNMRTFLPLARKEYERSVRYGHPFSILMIDADNLKPVNERYGHMYGSTIIRHIGEVIARNIRSSDIAARYGGDEFIVLLHETDPSSAMHAAERIRMDVEKMTCSVPGGTQSITISIGIAGYPEHGTQVEDLISQADRALFIGKGQGKNRCTVAGGPGPADSVHEPRPEN
;
A
#
# COMPACT_ATOMS: atom_id res chain seq x y z
N MET A 1 -3.10 -6.59 29.13
CA MET A 1 -2.06 -5.66 28.65
C MET A 1 -1.21 -6.23 27.50
N ALA A 2 -0.68 -7.46 27.55
CA ALA A 2 0.10 -8.03 26.44
C ALA A 2 -0.71 -8.37 25.18
N ARG A 3 -2.01 -8.71 25.26
CA ARG A 3 -2.88 -9.03 24.10
C ARG A 3 -3.37 -7.81 23.31
N GLN A 4 -3.42 -6.62 23.90
CA GLN A 4 -3.77 -5.38 23.17
C GLN A 4 -2.62 -4.88 22.27
N LEU A 5 -1.37 -5.25 22.56
CA LEU A 5 -0.24 -4.96 21.69
C LEU A 5 -0.22 -5.84 20.41
N TYR A 6 -0.80 -7.04 20.45
CA TYR A 6 -0.92 -7.93 19.27
C TYR A 6 -1.88 -7.39 18.21
N HIS A 7 -2.96 -6.69 18.60
CA HIS A 7 -3.85 -6.04 17.65
C HIS A 7 -3.22 -4.85 16.89
N LEU A 8 -2.25 -4.18 17.49
CA LEU A 8 -1.51 -3.08 16.84
C LEU A 8 -0.51 -3.61 15.79
N GLU A 9 0.00 -4.82 15.94
CA GLU A 9 0.89 -5.45 14.95
C GLU A 9 0.13 -5.94 13.71
N ASP A 10 -1.08 -6.46 13.85
CA ASP A 10 -1.90 -6.92 12.70
C ASP A 10 -2.44 -5.74 11.87
N ILE A 11 -2.87 -4.65 12.51
CA ILE A 11 -3.27 -3.42 11.82
C ILE A 11 -2.08 -2.85 11.03
N SER A 12 -0.87 -2.91 11.56
CA SER A 12 0.34 -2.45 10.88
C SER A 12 0.69 -3.27 9.63
N ALA A 13 0.36 -4.55 9.61
CA ALA A 13 0.63 -5.43 8.46
C ALA A 13 -0.32 -5.15 7.28
N GLU A 14 -1.59 -4.89 7.55
CA GLU A 14 -2.60 -4.57 6.53
C GLU A 14 -2.41 -3.15 5.96
N GLU A 15 -2.05 -2.18 6.80
CA GLU A 15 -1.64 -0.84 6.37
C GLU A 15 -0.35 -0.86 5.55
N ALA A 16 0.64 -1.67 5.94
CA ALA A 16 1.85 -1.88 5.17
C ALA A 16 1.54 -2.47 3.78
N ALA A 17 0.60 -3.40 3.70
CA ALA A 17 0.14 -3.96 2.42
C ALA A 17 -0.56 -2.92 1.55
N GLN A 18 -1.32 -1.98 2.12
CA GLN A 18 -1.97 -0.89 1.39
C GLN A 18 -0.97 0.14 0.84
N VAL A 19 0.06 0.50 1.61
CA VAL A 19 1.14 1.39 1.16
C VAL A 19 1.91 0.76 0.00
N VAL A 20 2.31 -0.50 0.14
CA VAL A 20 2.96 -1.27 -0.93
C VAL A 20 2.09 -1.33 -2.17
N ARG A 21 0.78 -1.44 -2.01
CA ARG A 21 -0.18 -1.47 -3.11
C ARG A 21 -0.31 -0.13 -3.85
N GLN A 22 -0.36 0.99 -3.15
CA GLN A 22 -0.35 2.33 -3.79
C GLN A 22 0.97 2.59 -4.54
N GLU A 23 2.07 2.15 -3.99
CA GLU A 23 3.37 2.21 -4.65
C GLU A 23 3.41 1.34 -5.91
N LEU A 24 2.83 0.12 -5.88
CA LEU A 24 2.72 -0.73 -7.07
C LEU A 24 1.88 -0.09 -8.19
N LEU A 25 0.82 0.64 -7.86
CA LEU A 25 0.01 1.35 -8.85
C LEU A 25 0.74 2.56 -9.46
N SER A 26 1.55 3.28 -8.67
CA SER A 26 2.42 4.34 -9.19
C SER A 26 3.56 3.76 -10.02
N PHE A 27 4.13 2.65 -9.59
CA PHE A 27 5.16 1.90 -10.26
C PHE A 27 4.68 1.33 -11.61
N ARG A 28 3.40 0.93 -11.71
CA ARG A 28 2.77 0.49 -12.97
C ARG A 28 2.91 1.50 -14.12
N ARG A 29 2.84 2.81 -13.81
CA ARG A 29 3.01 3.86 -14.84
C ARG A 29 4.45 3.89 -15.34
N THR A 30 5.40 3.77 -14.45
CA THR A 30 6.84 3.71 -14.75
C THR A 30 7.20 2.41 -15.47
N LEU A 31 6.65 1.28 -15.02
CA LEU A 31 6.85 -0.02 -15.64
C LEU A 31 6.43 -0.02 -17.12
N ARG A 32 5.25 0.53 -17.41
CA ARG A 32 4.76 0.66 -18.79
C ARG A 32 5.73 1.43 -19.69
N SER A 33 6.31 2.51 -19.19
CA SER A 33 7.28 3.29 -19.97
C SER A 33 8.55 2.47 -20.26
N ILE A 34 9.02 1.68 -19.29
CA ILE A 34 10.20 0.82 -19.42
C ILE A 34 9.94 -0.32 -20.43
N GLU A 35 8.76 -0.95 -20.37
CA GLU A 35 8.39 -2.05 -21.25
C GLU A 35 8.39 -1.64 -22.73
N TRP A 36 7.90 -0.44 -23.05
CA TRP A 36 7.91 0.09 -24.41
C TRP A 36 9.31 0.50 -24.90
N LEU A 37 10.24 0.76 -23.97
CA LEU A 37 11.62 1.07 -24.30
C LEU A 37 12.35 -0.15 -24.92
N LEU A 38 12.01 -1.37 -24.50
CA LEU A 38 12.61 -2.60 -25.00
C LEU A 38 12.47 -2.78 -26.51
N PRO A 39 11.26 -2.87 -27.10
CA PRO A 39 11.11 -3.02 -28.53
C PRO A 39 11.63 -1.79 -29.29
N PHE A 40 11.56 -0.60 -28.70
CA PHE A 40 12.12 0.62 -29.28
C PHE A 40 13.64 0.55 -29.41
N ILE A 41 14.36 0.13 -28.36
CA ILE A 41 15.84 -0.04 -28.40
C ILE A 41 16.21 -1.10 -29.41
N VAL A 42 15.49 -2.22 -29.45
CA VAL A 42 15.72 -3.29 -30.43
C VAL A 42 15.55 -2.77 -31.85
N MET A 43 14.45 -2.05 -32.12
CA MET A 43 14.18 -1.46 -33.41
C MET A 43 15.25 -0.44 -33.81
N LEU A 44 15.66 0.44 -32.91
CA LEU A 44 16.71 1.43 -33.11
C LEU A 44 18.05 0.75 -33.44
N TYR A 45 18.38 -0.34 -32.75
CA TYR A 45 19.58 -1.11 -32.98
C TYR A 45 19.62 -1.68 -34.38
N PHE A 46 18.52 -2.27 -34.88
CA PHE A 46 18.44 -2.80 -36.24
C PHE A 46 18.45 -1.72 -37.32
N LEU A 47 17.97 -0.52 -37.02
CA LEU A 47 18.07 0.62 -37.97
C LEU A 47 19.49 1.20 -38.06
N ALA A 48 20.26 1.11 -36.95
CA ALA A 48 21.58 1.71 -36.84
C ALA A 48 22.74 0.79 -37.26
N VAL A 49 22.54 -0.51 -37.21
CA VAL A 49 23.60 -1.50 -37.40
C VAL A 49 23.18 -2.50 -38.48
N ASP A 50 23.97 -2.52 -39.57
CA ASP A 50 23.77 -3.42 -40.70
C ASP A 50 24.31 -4.82 -40.34
N ILE A 51 23.51 -5.61 -39.61
CA ILE A 51 23.90 -6.94 -39.11
C ILE A 51 23.21 -8.01 -39.97
N ALA A 52 23.95 -9.05 -40.28
CA ALA A 52 23.37 -10.27 -40.85
C ALA A 52 22.47 -10.94 -39.78
N ILE A 53 21.18 -10.88 -39.99
CA ILE A 53 20.14 -11.49 -39.16
C ILE A 53 20.00 -12.94 -39.58
N ALA A 54 19.96 -13.88 -38.64
CA ALA A 54 19.83 -15.31 -38.96
C ALA A 54 18.48 -15.63 -39.59
N ASP A 55 17.42 -15.00 -39.13
CA ASP A 55 16.04 -15.15 -39.68
C ASP A 55 15.25 -13.85 -39.48
N GLU A 56 15.22 -13.00 -40.53
CA GLU A 56 14.53 -11.70 -40.49
C GLU A 56 13.00 -11.81 -40.24
N PRO A 57 12.27 -12.76 -40.86
CA PRO A 57 10.84 -12.95 -40.57
C PRO A 57 10.58 -13.32 -39.13
N MET A 58 11.42 -14.16 -38.51
CA MET A 58 11.27 -14.56 -37.10
C MET A 58 11.51 -13.39 -36.16
N LEU A 59 12.46 -12.50 -36.47
CA LEU A 59 12.73 -11.30 -35.71
C LEU A 59 11.53 -10.34 -35.74
N GLN A 60 10.98 -10.06 -36.95
CA GLN A 60 9.80 -9.21 -37.11
C GLN A 60 8.60 -9.79 -36.37
N PHE A 61 8.41 -11.11 -36.43
CA PHE A 61 7.39 -11.81 -35.67
C PHE A 61 7.57 -11.64 -34.14
N ALA A 62 8.79 -11.79 -33.60
CA ALA A 62 9.09 -11.64 -32.19
C ALA A 62 8.78 -10.22 -31.69
N ILE A 63 9.16 -9.18 -32.46
CA ILE A 63 8.86 -7.78 -32.12
C ILE A 63 7.34 -7.54 -32.16
N GLY A 64 6.66 -7.98 -33.23
CA GLY A 64 5.23 -7.83 -33.39
C GLY A 64 4.45 -8.54 -32.28
N ALA A 65 4.79 -9.78 -31.95
CA ALA A 65 4.17 -10.56 -30.89
C ALA A 65 4.34 -9.89 -29.51
N TYR A 66 5.53 -9.35 -29.24
CA TYR A 66 5.77 -8.63 -27.97
C TYR A 66 4.99 -7.32 -27.90
N VAL A 67 4.89 -6.55 -28.98
CA VAL A 67 4.07 -5.33 -29.04
C VAL A 67 2.59 -5.65 -28.82
N VAL A 68 2.08 -6.72 -29.44
CA VAL A 68 0.70 -7.20 -29.21
C VAL A 68 0.50 -7.63 -27.75
N PHE A 69 1.46 -8.34 -27.19
CA PHE A 69 1.44 -8.73 -25.77
C PHE A 69 1.37 -7.50 -24.84
N LEU A 70 2.18 -6.46 -25.08
CA LEU A 70 2.14 -5.21 -24.33
C LEU A 70 0.78 -4.50 -24.46
N GLY A 71 0.24 -4.43 -25.69
CA GLY A 71 -1.10 -3.88 -25.93
C GLY A 71 -2.19 -4.63 -25.18
N PHE A 72 -2.15 -5.96 -25.20
CA PHE A 72 -3.07 -6.81 -24.45
C PHE A 72 -2.98 -6.58 -22.94
N MET A 73 -1.78 -6.50 -22.38
CA MET A 73 -1.56 -6.20 -20.96
C MET A 73 -2.07 -4.81 -20.55
N GLN A 74 -2.16 -3.86 -21.46
CA GLN A 74 -2.75 -2.53 -21.19
C GLN A 74 -4.28 -2.55 -21.13
N LEU A 75 -4.93 -3.44 -21.91
CA LEU A 75 -6.39 -3.58 -21.93
C LEU A 75 -6.94 -4.31 -20.71
N ILE A 76 -6.13 -5.13 -20.04
CA ILE A 76 -6.56 -5.86 -18.83
C ILE A 76 -6.81 -4.86 -17.71
N ARG A 77 -8.03 -4.89 -17.15
CA ARG A 77 -8.35 -4.19 -15.90
C ARG A 77 -7.67 -4.92 -14.74
N TRP A 78 -6.69 -4.28 -14.14
CA TRP A 78 -5.98 -4.82 -12.99
C TRP A 78 -6.90 -4.87 -11.78
N SER A 79 -7.25 -6.08 -11.38
CA SER A 79 -7.89 -6.36 -10.10
C SER A 79 -6.82 -6.61 -9.06
N ASP A 80 -7.03 -6.12 -7.87
CA ASP A 80 -6.13 -6.25 -6.73
C ASP A 80 -5.64 -7.68 -6.48
N LYS A 81 -6.53 -8.66 -6.67
CA LYS A 81 -6.26 -10.08 -6.47
C LYS A 81 -5.18 -10.64 -7.41
N TYR A 82 -5.04 -10.08 -8.62
CA TYR A 82 -4.18 -10.62 -9.68
C TYR A 82 -2.98 -9.75 -10.01
N THR A 83 -2.75 -8.66 -9.26
CA THR A 83 -1.67 -7.70 -9.53
C THR A 83 -0.30 -8.37 -9.62
N TRP A 84 0.04 -9.25 -8.65
CA TRP A 84 1.30 -9.97 -8.65
C TRP A 84 1.47 -10.93 -9.83
N ALA A 85 0.41 -11.62 -10.21
CA ALA A 85 0.41 -12.52 -11.35
C ALA A 85 0.62 -11.77 -12.67
N LEU A 86 0.00 -10.58 -12.80
CA LEU A 86 0.15 -9.73 -13.98
C LEU A 86 1.56 -9.15 -14.10
N ILE A 87 2.17 -8.66 -13.00
CA ILE A 87 3.57 -8.19 -13.01
C ILE A 87 4.51 -9.35 -13.35
N SER A 88 4.28 -10.54 -12.75
CA SER A 88 5.07 -11.72 -13.07
C SER A 88 4.97 -12.09 -14.54
N SER A 89 3.77 -12.04 -15.14
CA SER A 89 3.58 -12.34 -16.58
C SER A 89 4.30 -11.34 -17.48
N GLN A 90 4.38 -10.07 -17.09
CA GLN A 90 5.13 -9.05 -17.81
C GLN A 90 6.65 -9.33 -17.74
N VAL A 91 7.18 -9.68 -16.59
CA VAL A 91 8.60 -10.07 -16.45
C VAL A 91 8.91 -11.30 -17.31
N TRP A 92 8.03 -12.32 -17.33
CA TRP A 92 8.19 -13.47 -18.21
C TRP A 92 8.17 -13.09 -19.70
N GLY A 93 7.25 -12.20 -20.10
CA GLY A 93 7.20 -11.66 -21.46
C GLY A 93 8.49 -10.96 -21.86
N MET A 94 9.08 -10.15 -20.98
CA MET A 94 10.37 -9.49 -21.21
C MET A 94 11.50 -10.51 -21.38
N ILE A 95 11.59 -11.53 -20.51
CA ILE A 95 12.63 -12.57 -20.57
C ILE A 95 12.53 -13.33 -21.90
N LEU A 96 11.32 -13.76 -22.27
CA LEU A 96 11.10 -14.48 -23.51
C LEU A 96 11.49 -13.62 -24.74
N PHE A 97 11.04 -12.37 -24.77
CA PHE A 97 11.35 -11.45 -25.85
C PHE A 97 12.86 -11.23 -25.99
N VAL A 98 13.56 -10.89 -24.90
CA VAL A 98 15.02 -10.67 -24.93
C VAL A 98 15.74 -11.94 -25.36
N THR A 99 15.32 -13.12 -24.87
CA THR A 99 15.91 -14.41 -25.26
C THR A 99 15.80 -14.65 -26.78
N LEU A 100 14.61 -14.41 -27.36
CA LEU A 100 14.37 -14.57 -28.80
C LEU A 100 15.24 -13.60 -29.62
N ILE A 101 15.34 -12.35 -29.17
CA ILE A 101 16.21 -11.34 -29.85
C ILE A 101 17.67 -11.76 -29.79
N LEU A 102 18.17 -12.19 -28.63
CA LEU A 102 19.55 -12.63 -28.48
C LEU A 102 19.87 -13.84 -29.36
N TRP A 103 18.94 -14.79 -29.46
CA TRP A 103 19.12 -15.96 -30.35
C TRP A 103 19.36 -15.54 -31.80
N GLN A 104 18.65 -14.50 -32.28
CA GLN A 104 18.77 -14.00 -33.65
C GLN A 104 19.99 -13.09 -33.89
N THR A 105 20.56 -12.51 -32.83
CA THR A 105 21.60 -11.47 -32.94
C THR A 105 23.00 -11.94 -32.47
N GLY A 106 23.21 -13.26 -32.39
CA GLY A 106 24.52 -13.84 -32.06
C GLY A 106 24.67 -14.30 -30.62
N GLY A 107 23.56 -14.51 -29.91
CA GLY A 107 23.54 -15.12 -28.57
C GLY A 107 24.28 -14.24 -27.54
N ILE A 108 25.26 -14.83 -26.87
CA ILE A 108 26.05 -14.17 -25.82
C ILE A 108 26.93 -13.03 -26.33
N TRP A 109 27.21 -12.98 -27.64
CA TRP A 109 28.02 -11.92 -28.27
C TRP A 109 27.16 -10.73 -28.71
N SER A 110 25.86 -10.83 -28.56
CA SER A 110 24.97 -9.73 -28.92
C SER A 110 25.18 -8.52 -28.00
N PRO A 111 25.39 -7.33 -28.57
CA PRO A 111 25.39 -6.08 -27.78
C PRO A 111 24.09 -5.86 -27.00
N LEU A 112 23.00 -6.51 -27.42
CA LEU A 112 21.68 -6.44 -26.78
C LEU A 112 21.58 -7.28 -25.50
N LEU A 113 22.64 -7.98 -25.09
CA LEU A 113 22.67 -8.78 -23.88
C LEU A 113 22.34 -7.97 -22.61
N CYS A 114 22.73 -6.68 -22.61
CA CYS A 114 22.40 -5.76 -21.52
C CYS A 114 20.88 -5.58 -21.32
N LEU A 115 20.04 -5.89 -22.31
CA LEU A 115 18.59 -5.81 -22.18
C LEU A 115 18.02 -6.76 -21.12
N TYR A 116 18.72 -7.81 -20.74
CA TYR A 116 18.34 -8.65 -19.62
C TYR A 116 18.32 -7.92 -18.26
N LEU A 117 18.98 -6.76 -18.15
CA LEU A 117 18.90 -5.94 -16.94
C LEU A 117 17.48 -5.41 -16.70
N PHE A 118 16.66 -5.21 -17.75
CA PHE A 118 15.29 -4.72 -17.60
C PHE A 118 14.39 -5.69 -16.82
N PRO A 119 14.21 -6.96 -17.22
CA PRO A 119 13.40 -7.90 -16.44
C PRO A 119 13.98 -8.17 -15.04
N ILE A 120 15.31 -8.11 -14.87
CA ILE A 120 15.97 -8.30 -13.57
C ILE A 120 15.61 -7.15 -12.63
N ILE A 121 15.85 -5.91 -13.04
CA ILE A 121 15.55 -4.73 -12.22
C ILE A 121 14.05 -4.67 -11.92
N THR A 122 13.21 -4.95 -12.92
CA THR A 122 11.75 -4.99 -12.77
C THR A 122 11.34 -6.03 -11.71
N SER A 123 11.89 -7.25 -11.77
CA SER A 123 11.58 -8.30 -10.79
C SER A 123 12.04 -7.93 -9.38
N ALA A 124 13.23 -7.32 -9.25
CA ALA A 124 13.81 -6.94 -7.96
C ALA A 124 13.05 -5.81 -7.26
N VAL A 125 12.47 -4.89 -8.05
CA VAL A 125 11.76 -3.71 -7.50
C VAL A 125 10.27 -3.98 -7.32
N ALA A 126 9.65 -4.75 -8.23
CA ALA A 126 8.19 -4.90 -8.29
C ALA A 126 7.66 -6.18 -7.64
N LEU A 127 8.47 -7.20 -7.44
CA LEU A 127 8.03 -8.50 -6.94
C LEU A 127 8.55 -8.77 -5.52
N PRO A 128 7.89 -9.66 -4.76
CA PRO A 128 8.38 -10.07 -3.44
C PRO A 128 9.80 -10.63 -3.50
N GLU A 129 10.58 -10.46 -2.44
CA GLU A 129 11.99 -10.87 -2.34
C GLU A 129 12.27 -12.30 -2.82
N ASN A 130 11.33 -13.23 -2.56
CA ASN A 130 11.45 -14.63 -2.95
C ASN A 130 11.20 -14.90 -4.45
N SER A 131 10.79 -13.91 -5.22
CA SER A 131 10.47 -14.07 -6.65
C SER A 131 11.68 -13.80 -7.53
N THR A 132 12.51 -12.83 -7.20
CA THR A 132 13.70 -12.44 -7.98
C THR A 132 14.69 -13.60 -8.21
N PRO A 133 15.02 -14.46 -7.21
CA PRO A 133 15.90 -15.60 -7.44
C PRO A 133 15.34 -16.60 -8.47
N LYS A 134 14.03 -16.79 -8.52
CA LYS A 134 13.38 -17.70 -9.49
C LYS A 134 13.54 -17.18 -10.93
N PHE A 135 13.35 -15.90 -11.14
CA PHE A 135 13.56 -15.28 -12.46
C PHE A 135 15.03 -15.32 -12.87
N LEU A 136 15.96 -15.14 -11.94
CA LEU A 136 17.40 -15.27 -12.19
C LEU A 136 17.77 -16.68 -12.65
N VAL A 137 17.27 -17.72 -11.97
CA VAL A 137 17.55 -19.12 -12.36
C VAL A 137 17.08 -19.40 -13.78
N VAL A 138 15.86 -18.96 -14.13
CA VAL A 138 15.32 -19.15 -15.48
C VAL A 138 16.11 -18.36 -16.50
N MET A 139 16.50 -17.15 -16.18
CA MET A 139 17.29 -16.31 -17.08
C MET A 139 18.69 -16.91 -17.32
N VAL A 140 19.35 -17.45 -16.29
CA VAL A 140 20.61 -18.19 -16.45
C VAL A 140 20.40 -19.43 -17.30
N PHE A 141 19.27 -20.13 -17.16
CA PHE A 141 18.90 -21.25 -18.02
C PHE A 141 18.71 -20.79 -19.48
N CYS A 142 17.92 -19.75 -19.73
CA CYS A 142 17.75 -19.17 -21.08
C CYS A 142 19.08 -18.71 -21.68
N PHE A 143 19.95 -18.10 -20.86
CA PHE A 143 21.29 -17.71 -21.27
C PHE A 143 22.15 -18.94 -21.66
N SER A 144 22.04 -20.04 -20.91
CA SER A 144 22.78 -21.27 -21.23
C SER A 144 22.33 -21.91 -22.55
N LEU A 145 21.03 -21.76 -22.91
CA LEU A 145 20.53 -22.19 -24.22
C LEU A 145 21.05 -21.33 -25.40
N ALA A 146 21.46 -20.11 -25.13
CA ALA A 146 22.04 -19.22 -26.14
C ALA A 146 23.55 -19.43 -26.33
N LEU A 147 24.18 -20.34 -25.55
CA LEU A 147 25.57 -20.73 -25.74
C LEU A 147 25.74 -21.57 -27.02
N PRO A 148 26.88 -21.41 -27.75
CA PRO A 148 27.18 -22.26 -28.89
C PRO A 148 27.25 -23.75 -28.48
N ALA A 149 26.97 -24.67 -29.40
CA ALA A 149 27.00 -26.11 -29.15
C ALA A 149 28.35 -26.61 -28.63
N GLU A 150 29.44 -25.91 -28.95
CA GLU A 150 30.81 -26.21 -28.47
C GLU A 150 31.03 -25.78 -26.99
N GLY A 151 30.06 -25.14 -26.37
CA GLY A 151 30.14 -24.62 -25.01
C GLY A 151 31.23 -23.58 -24.84
N LEU A 152 31.81 -23.50 -23.64
CA LEU A 152 32.92 -22.55 -23.34
C LEU A 152 34.26 -22.98 -23.89
N ASN A 153 34.40 -24.19 -24.37
CA ASN A 153 35.69 -24.72 -24.87
C ASN A 153 36.11 -24.10 -26.20
N GLY A 154 35.17 -23.54 -26.99
CA GLY A 154 35.46 -22.77 -28.21
C GLY A 154 35.92 -21.34 -27.99
N PHE A 155 35.88 -20.86 -26.73
CA PHE A 155 36.17 -19.47 -26.39
C PHE A 155 37.66 -19.22 -26.10
N THR A 156 38.13 -18.06 -26.55
CA THR A 156 39.40 -17.54 -26.10
C THR A 156 39.38 -17.24 -24.61
N ARG A 157 40.55 -17.21 -23.96
CA ARG A 157 40.67 -16.91 -22.52
C ARG A 157 40.02 -15.55 -22.14
N ARG A 158 40.08 -14.57 -23.05
CA ARG A 158 39.43 -13.25 -22.85
C ARG A 158 37.89 -13.37 -22.83
N GLU A 159 37.37 -14.14 -23.73
CA GLU A 159 35.92 -14.39 -23.85
C GLU A 159 35.36 -15.16 -22.65
N GLN A 160 36.11 -16.18 -22.18
CA GLN A 160 35.74 -16.91 -20.98
C GLN A 160 35.66 -15.97 -19.74
N ILE A 161 36.65 -15.07 -19.60
CA ILE A 161 36.66 -14.09 -18.49
C ILE A 161 35.51 -13.10 -18.65
N ALA A 162 35.23 -12.60 -19.84
CA ALA A 162 34.11 -11.69 -20.10
C ALA A 162 32.75 -12.33 -19.76
N THR A 163 32.57 -13.58 -20.16
CA THR A 163 31.34 -14.35 -19.84
C THR A 163 31.19 -14.56 -18.34
N LEU A 164 32.27 -14.89 -17.63
CA LEU A 164 32.26 -15.04 -16.18
C LEU A 164 31.88 -13.72 -15.48
N LEU A 165 32.48 -12.60 -15.92
CA LEU A 165 32.15 -11.27 -15.37
C LEU A 165 30.68 -10.89 -15.62
N LEU A 166 30.11 -11.21 -16.79
CA LEU A 166 28.71 -11.01 -17.09
C LEU A 166 27.80 -11.83 -16.17
N ILE A 167 28.12 -13.12 -15.96
CA ILE A 167 27.36 -13.97 -15.02
C ILE A 167 27.40 -13.37 -13.61
N ILE A 168 28.57 -12.91 -13.15
CA ILE A 168 28.72 -12.25 -11.85
C ILE A 168 27.86 -10.98 -11.80
N ALA A 169 27.90 -10.14 -12.85
CA ALA A 169 27.11 -8.91 -12.92
C ALA A 169 25.58 -9.20 -12.86
N PHE A 170 25.10 -10.25 -13.51
CA PHE A 170 23.71 -10.66 -13.47
C PHE A 170 23.25 -11.14 -12.07
N TRP A 171 24.15 -11.56 -11.20
CA TRP A 171 23.85 -11.86 -9.80
C TRP A 171 23.97 -10.63 -8.89
N VAL A 172 25.02 -9.83 -9.10
CA VAL A 172 25.32 -8.67 -8.25
C VAL A 172 24.31 -7.54 -8.43
N VAL A 173 23.95 -7.22 -9.67
CA VAL A 173 23.03 -6.09 -9.95
C VAL A 173 21.65 -6.27 -9.31
N PRO A 174 20.94 -7.40 -9.47
CA PRO A 174 19.63 -7.58 -8.81
C PRO A 174 19.75 -7.68 -7.29
N TYR A 175 20.85 -8.25 -6.77
CA TYR A 175 21.10 -8.29 -5.34
C TYR A 175 21.23 -6.88 -4.77
N ILE A 176 22.01 -6.01 -5.39
CA ILE A 176 22.14 -4.60 -4.99
C ILE A 176 20.78 -3.87 -5.15
N ALA A 177 20.07 -4.09 -6.25
CA ALA A 177 18.75 -3.47 -6.48
C ALA A 177 17.73 -3.89 -5.41
N SER A 178 17.71 -5.16 -5.01
CA SER A 178 16.86 -5.68 -3.94
C SER A 178 17.23 -5.07 -2.58
N LEU A 179 18.53 -5.00 -2.23
CA LEU A 179 19.00 -4.35 -1.00
C LEU A 179 18.61 -2.87 -0.96
N LEU A 180 18.76 -2.16 -2.07
CA LEU A 180 18.43 -0.74 -2.15
C LEU A 180 16.92 -0.51 -2.00
N SER A 181 16.11 -1.34 -2.66
CA SER A 181 14.64 -1.29 -2.57
C SER A 181 14.16 -1.51 -1.12
N THR A 182 14.66 -2.55 -0.45
CA THR A 182 14.30 -2.83 0.95
C THR A 182 14.77 -1.75 1.90
N SER A 183 15.95 -1.18 1.68
CA SER A 183 16.49 -0.07 2.48
C SER A 183 15.67 1.20 2.31
N MET A 184 15.27 1.52 1.07
CA MET A 184 14.38 2.66 0.79
C MET A 184 13.00 2.52 1.43
N LEU A 185 12.41 1.32 1.37
CA LEU A 185 11.12 1.04 2.03
C LEU A 185 11.22 1.19 3.55
N LYS A 186 12.31 0.70 4.17
CA LYS A 186 12.57 0.87 5.60
C LYS A 186 12.76 2.34 5.97
N ALA A 187 13.56 3.09 5.20
CA ALA A 187 13.77 4.51 5.43
C ALA A 187 12.47 5.32 5.30
N ARG A 188 11.63 5.03 4.31
CA ARG A 188 10.32 5.66 4.16
C ARG A 188 9.40 5.35 5.34
N ARG A 189 9.33 4.09 5.80
CA ARG A 189 8.58 3.71 7.00
C ARG A 189 9.07 4.49 8.22
N GLN A 190 10.37 4.59 8.44
CA GLN A 190 10.94 5.37 9.53
C GLN A 190 10.56 6.86 9.43
N ILE A 191 10.60 7.46 8.25
CA ILE A 191 10.16 8.84 8.04
C ILE A 191 8.66 8.99 8.32
N GLN A 192 7.83 8.05 7.89
CA GLN A 192 6.40 8.03 8.20
C GLN A 192 6.14 7.81 9.69
N GLU A 193 6.93 6.97 10.34
CA GLU A 193 6.86 6.77 11.79
C GLU A 193 7.30 8.00 12.60
N LEU A 194 8.21 8.81 12.07
CA LEU A 194 8.61 10.10 12.64
C LEU A 194 7.60 11.22 12.34
N SER A 195 6.76 11.04 11.32
CA SER A 195 5.66 11.96 11.05
C SER A 195 4.60 11.83 12.13
N GLY A 196 4.23 12.92 12.74
CA GLY A 196 3.13 12.98 13.72
C GLY A 196 1.74 12.81 13.09
N THR A 197 1.66 12.73 11.75
CA THR A 197 0.41 12.70 10.98
C THR A 197 0.22 11.37 10.26
N ASP A 198 -1.03 10.92 10.15
CA ASP A 198 -1.43 9.82 9.28
C ASP A 198 -1.52 10.30 7.83
N TYR A 199 -0.82 9.62 6.93
CA TYR A 199 -0.69 10.03 5.52
C TYR A 199 -2.00 9.94 4.73
N LEU A 200 -2.92 9.09 5.16
CA LEU A 200 -4.16 8.85 4.43
C LEU A 200 -5.25 9.84 4.82
N SER A 201 -5.48 10.01 6.11
CA SER A 201 -6.51 10.91 6.64
C SER A 201 -6.05 12.37 6.77
N GLY A 202 -4.73 12.62 6.81
CA GLY A 202 -4.16 13.94 7.07
C GLY A 202 -4.29 14.38 8.54
N LEU A 203 -4.92 13.59 9.41
CA LEU A 203 -5.02 13.81 10.85
C LEU A 203 -3.73 13.36 11.56
N GLN A 204 -3.65 13.56 12.87
CA GLN A 204 -2.57 12.98 13.66
C GLN A 204 -2.65 11.44 13.69
N ASN A 205 -1.55 10.79 14.01
CA ASN A 205 -1.53 9.37 14.32
C ASN A 205 -1.65 9.13 15.84
N MET A 206 -1.93 7.89 16.26
CA MET A 206 -2.09 7.53 17.68
C MET A 206 -0.84 7.77 18.51
N ARG A 207 0.36 7.70 17.90
CA ARG A 207 1.62 7.98 18.60
C ARG A 207 1.68 9.44 19.07
N THR A 208 1.13 10.36 18.29
CA THR A 208 1.04 11.78 18.65
C THR A 208 -0.16 12.05 19.56
N PHE A 209 -1.30 11.41 19.29
CA PHE A 209 -2.53 11.62 20.05
C PHE A 209 -2.42 11.25 21.53
N LEU A 210 -1.91 10.05 21.84
CA LEU A 210 -1.89 9.56 23.23
C LEU A 210 -1.10 10.43 24.20
N PRO A 211 0.13 10.89 23.90
CA PRO A 211 0.84 11.83 24.77
C PRO A 211 0.10 13.16 24.99
N LEU A 212 -0.55 13.68 23.93
CA LEU A 212 -1.34 14.91 24.03
C LEU A 212 -2.60 14.72 24.86
N ALA A 213 -3.29 13.60 24.70
CA ALA A 213 -4.47 13.26 25.51
C ALA A 213 -4.12 13.10 26.99
N ARG A 214 -3.00 12.46 27.31
CA ARG A 214 -2.51 12.33 28.68
C ARG A 214 -2.15 13.69 29.29
N LYS A 215 -1.51 14.58 28.53
CA LYS A 215 -1.22 15.93 28.96
C LYS A 215 -2.50 16.73 29.23
N GLU A 216 -3.53 16.58 28.40
CA GLU A 216 -4.83 17.22 28.66
C GLU A 216 -5.52 16.63 29.89
N TYR A 217 -5.45 15.34 30.10
CA TYR A 217 -5.94 14.70 31.31
C TYR A 217 -5.26 15.29 32.58
N GLU A 218 -3.93 15.40 32.59
CA GLU A 218 -3.19 16.02 33.69
C GLU A 218 -3.61 17.48 33.94
N ARG A 219 -3.86 18.23 32.87
CA ARG A 219 -4.36 19.60 32.91
C ARG A 219 -5.77 19.64 33.53
N SER A 220 -6.66 18.77 33.05
CA SER A 220 -8.06 18.67 33.52
C SER A 220 -8.15 18.27 34.98
N VAL A 221 -7.31 17.35 35.44
CA VAL A 221 -7.20 17.01 36.88
C VAL A 221 -6.75 18.22 37.69
N ARG A 222 -5.80 19.01 37.21
CA ARG A 222 -5.25 20.18 37.92
C ARG A 222 -6.23 21.32 38.04
N TYR A 223 -6.96 21.61 36.97
CA TYR A 223 -7.78 22.83 36.87
C TYR A 223 -9.29 22.57 36.95
N GLY A 224 -9.73 21.31 36.98
CA GLY A 224 -11.14 20.93 37.05
C GLY A 224 -11.94 21.15 35.78
N HIS A 225 -11.25 21.25 34.61
CA HIS A 225 -11.92 21.43 33.33
C HIS A 225 -12.34 20.06 32.73
N PRO A 226 -13.54 19.94 32.18
CA PRO A 226 -13.95 18.72 31.49
C PRO A 226 -13.28 18.63 30.12
N PHE A 227 -13.14 17.41 29.60
CA PHE A 227 -12.84 17.15 28.19
C PHE A 227 -13.58 15.90 27.75
N SER A 228 -13.78 15.75 26.43
CA SER A 228 -14.49 14.59 25.89
C SER A 228 -13.67 13.91 24.80
N ILE A 229 -13.81 12.58 24.72
CA ILE A 229 -13.25 11.73 23.66
C ILE A 229 -14.40 11.25 22.77
N LEU A 230 -14.25 11.40 21.46
CA LEU A 230 -15.09 10.80 20.44
C LEU A 230 -14.37 9.64 19.82
N MET A 231 -14.99 8.45 19.76
CA MET A 231 -14.55 7.33 18.94
C MET A 231 -15.47 7.25 17.72
N ILE A 232 -14.92 7.31 16.53
CA ILE A 232 -15.65 7.45 15.26
C ILE A 232 -15.27 6.28 14.35
N ASP A 233 -16.23 5.70 13.64
CA ASP A 233 -16.00 4.61 12.71
C ASP A 233 -16.92 4.73 11.49
N ALA A 234 -16.32 4.45 10.31
CA ALA A 234 -17.04 4.52 9.04
C ALA A 234 -17.97 3.31 8.86
N ASP A 235 -19.25 3.57 8.71
CA ASP A 235 -20.26 2.53 8.55
C ASP A 235 -20.17 1.86 7.18
N ASN A 236 -20.07 0.52 7.15
CA ASN A 236 -20.14 -0.27 5.92
C ASN A 236 -19.05 0.05 4.88
N LEU A 237 -17.83 0.43 5.29
CA LEU A 237 -16.73 0.68 4.35
C LEU A 237 -16.26 -0.62 3.67
N LYS A 238 -16.32 -1.77 4.35
CA LYS A 238 -15.92 -3.07 3.79
C LYS A 238 -16.67 -3.43 2.49
N PRO A 239 -18.03 -3.38 2.41
CA PRO A 239 -18.77 -3.57 1.16
C PRO A 239 -18.35 -2.60 0.03
N VAL A 240 -18.00 -1.36 0.35
CA VAL A 240 -17.50 -0.40 -0.64
C VAL A 240 -16.16 -0.84 -1.19
N ASN A 241 -15.24 -1.28 -0.31
CA ASN A 241 -13.95 -1.82 -0.71
C ASN A 241 -14.09 -3.07 -1.59
N GLU A 242 -14.98 -3.99 -1.24
CA GLU A 242 -15.24 -5.22 -2.01
C GLU A 242 -15.81 -4.91 -3.39
N ARG A 243 -16.70 -3.92 -3.50
CA ARG A 243 -17.38 -3.58 -4.75
C ARG A 243 -16.55 -2.71 -5.68
N TYR A 244 -15.87 -1.70 -5.16
CA TYR A 244 -15.19 -0.67 -5.95
C TYR A 244 -13.65 -0.70 -5.82
N GLY A 245 -13.13 -1.48 -4.89
CA GLY A 245 -11.70 -1.58 -4.60
C GLY A 245 -11.24 -0.59 -3.52
N HIS A 246 -10.14 -0.92 -2.86
CA HIS A 246 -9.60 -0.17 -1.72
C HIS A 246 -9.20 1.29 -2.02
N MET A 247 -8.94 1.63 -3.28
CA MET A 247 -8.69 3.03 -3.67
C MET A 247 -9.86 3.96 -3.32
N TYR A 248 -11.08 3.47 -3.49
CA TYR A 248 -12.28 4.25 -3.17
C TYR A 248 -12.47 4.36 -1.67
N GLY A 249 -12.23 3.27 -0.92
CA GLY A 249 -12.23 3.31 0.54
C GLY A 249 -11.18 4.29 1.11
N SER A 250 -9.98 4.29 0.54
CA SER A 250 -8.93 5.26 0.91
C SER A 250 -9.36 6.72 0.64
N THR A 251 -10.07 6.97 -0.45
CA THR A 251 -10.62 8.30 -0.75
C THR A 251 -11.68 8.70 0.27
N ILE A 252 -12.53 7.78 0.68
CA ILE A 252 -13.55 8.00 1.71
C ILE A 252 -12.88 8.33 3.05
N ILE A 253 -11.88 7.57 3.49
CA ILE A 253 -11.12 7.81 4.73
C ILE A 253 -10.51 9.21 4.73
N ARG A 254 -9.92 9.64 3.61
CA ARG A 254 -9.37 11.00 3.46
C ARG A 254 -10.44 12.07 3.64
N HIS A 255 -11.57 11.93 2.97
CA HIS A 255 -12.67 12.88 3.07
C HIS A 255 -13.27 12.93 4.48
N ILE A 256 -13.41 11.78 5.17
CA ILE A 256 -13.83 11.77 6.58
C ILE A 256 -12.84 12.55 7.44
N GLY A 257 -11.52 12.33 7.26
CA GLY A 257 -10.48 13.09 7.94
C GLY A 257 -10.58 14.61 7.71
N GLU A 258 -10.84 15.02 6.47
CA GLU A 258 -11.06 16.44 6.11
C GLU A 258 -12.32 17.01 6.77
N VAL A 259 -13.41 16.24 6.84
CA VAL A 259 -14.65 16.66 7.52
C VAL A 259 -14.39 16.79 9.02
N ILE A 260 -13.74 15.83 9.67
CA ILE A 260 -13.37 15.92 11.08
C ILE A 260 -12.54 17.19 11.34
N ALA A 261 -11.46 17.39 10.57
CA ALA A 261 -10.57 18.55 10.73
C ALA A 261 -11.28 19.91 10.63
N ARG A 262 -12.29 20.01 9.74
CA ARG A 262 -13.07 21.24 9.55
C ARG A 262 -14.08 21.49 10.66
N ASN A 263 -14.50 20.43 11.36
CA ASN A 263 -15.55 20.51 12.38
C ASN A 263 -15.03 20.58 13.82
N ILE A 264 -13.71 20.57 14.03
CA ILE A 264 -13.08 20.73 15.35
C ILE A 264 -12.34 22.07 15.43
N ARG A 265 -12.08 22.52 16.65
CA ARG A 265 -11.29 23.73 16.92
C ARG A 265 -9.80 23.46 16.76
N SER A 266 -9.00 24.50 16.58
CA SER A 266 -7.53 24.38 16.56
C SER A 266 -6.91 23.88 17.85
N SER A 267 -7.63 24.01 18.98
CA SER A 267 -7.24 23.45 20.27
C SER A 267 -7.52 21.95 20.37
N ASP A 268 -8.49 21.44 19.63
CA ASP A 268 -8.91 20.05 19.67
C ASP A 268 -7.92 19.16 18.93
N ILE A 269 -7.89 17.89 19.26
CA ILE A 269 -6.94 16.94 18.70
C ILE A 269 -7.72 15.84 17.99
N ALA A 270 -7.41 15.59 16.72
CA ALA A 270 -7.98 14.48 15.98
C ALA A 270 -6.89 13.58 15.43
N ALA A 271 -7.11 12.29 15.51
CA ALA A 271 -6.21 11.28 14.99
C ALA A 271 -6.94 10.14 14.31
N ARG A 272 -6.24 9.43 13.45
CA ARG A 272 -6.69 8.13 12.96
C ARG A 272 -6.29 7.08 13.98
N TYR A 273 -7.30 6.33 14.46
CA TYR A 273 -7.11 5.28 15.46
C TYR A 273 -6.59 3.99 14.80
N GLY A 274 -7.15 3.61 13.65
CA GLY A 274 -6.75 2.48 12.82
C GLY A 274 -7.76 2.20 11.73
N GLY A 275 -7.39 1.57 10.64
CA GLY A 275 -8.32 1.18 9.59
C GLY A 275 -9.26 2.31 9.13
N ASP A 276 -10.53 2.18 9.47
CA ASP A 276 -11.62 3.14 9.24
C ASP A 276 -12.09 3.88 10.53
N GLU A 277 -11.29 3.79 11.59
CA GLU A 277 -11.59 4.36 12.89
C GLU A 277 -10.79 5.65 13.15
N PHE A 278 -11.44 6.62 13.79
CA PHE A 278 -10.86 7.90 14.16
C PHE A 278 -11.17 8.23 15.62
N ILE A 279 -10.29 9.00 16.23
CA ILE A 279 -10.42 9.47 17.61
C ILE A 279 -10.28 11.00 17.66
N VAL A 280 -11.14 11.65 18.43
CA VAL A 280 -11.08 13.11 18.63
C VAL A 280 -11.12 13.41 20.12
N LEU A 281 -10.26 14.31 20.57
CA LEU A 281 -10.30 14.90 21.90
C LEU A 281 -10.77 16.33 21.79
N LEU A 282 -11.87 16.66 22.47
CA LEU A 282 -12.45 17.99 22.54
C LEU A 282 -12.06 18.64 23.89
N HIS A 283 -11.24 19.69 23.84
CA HIS A 283 -10.79 20.41 25.00
C HIS A 283 -11.94 21.18 25.67
N GLU A 284 -11.92 21.25 27.00
CA GLU A 284 -12.88 22.03 27.80
C GLU A 284 -14.34 21.85 27.36
N THR A 285 -14.70 20.58 27.06
CA THR A 285 -15.98 20.21 26.49
C THR A 285 -16.57 19.01 27.26
N ASP A 286 -17.71 19.20 27.85
CA ASP A 286 -18.49 18.14 28.54
C ASP A 286 -19.20 17.23 27.50
N PRO A 287 -19.70 16.01 27.91
CA PRO A 287 -20.34 15.08 26.98
C PRO A 287 -21.57 15.63 26.25
N SER A 288 -22.33 16.52 26.87
CA SER A 288 -23.54 17.11 26.24
C SER A 288 -23.14 18.10 25.12
N SER A 289 -22.13 18.90 25.37
CA SER A 289 -21.54 19.81 24.37
C SER A 289 -20.80 19.03 23.28
N ALA A 290 -20.13 17.94 23.62
CA ALA A 290 -19.47 17.04 22.69
C ALA A 290 -20.45 16.38 21.72
N MET A 291 -21.68 16.06 22.17
CA MET A 291 -22.77 15.55 21.32
C MET A 291 -23.06 16.49 20.13
N HIS A 292 -23.09 17.82 20.37
CA HIS A 292 -23.33 18.78 19.29
C HIS A 292 -22.20 18.79 18.24
N ALA A 293 -20.94 18.67 18.69
CA ALA A 293 -19.82 18.56 17.78
C ALA A 293 -19.84 17.22 16.99
N ALA A 294 -20.16 16.13 17.68
CA ALA A 294 -20.29 14.81 17.08
C ALA A 294 -21.39 14.76 16.01
N GLU A 295 -22.60 15.28 16.33
CA GLU A 295 -23.70 15.33 15.36
C GLU A 295 -23.40 16.21 14.14
N ARG A 296 -22.67 17.31 14.32
CA ARG A 296 -22.22 18.15 13.20
C ARG A 296 -21.27 17.35 12.28
N ILE A 297 -20.28 16.64 12.85
CA ILE A 297 -19.38 15.78 12.08
C ILE A 297 -20.17 14.69 11.34
N ARG A 298 -21.07 13.98 12.06
CA ARG A 298 -21.90 12.92 11.50
C ARG A 298 -22.72 13.41 10.31
N MET A 299 -23.47 14.53 10.47
CA MET A 299 -24.31 15.10 9.42
C MET A 299 -23.50 15.57 8.20
N ASP A 300 -22.31 16.10 8.41
CA ASP A 300 -21.46 16.55 7.30
C ASP A 300 -20.87 15.37 6.54
N VAL A 301 -20.53 14.26 7.21
CA VAL A 301 -20.14 13.02 6.54
C VAL A 301 -21.31 12.39 5.78
N GLU A 302 -22.52 12.37 6.37
CA GLU A 302 -23.73 11.83 5.72
C GLU A 302 -24.05 12.55 4.40
N LYS A 303 -23.80 13.87 4.33
CA LYS A 303 -23.99 14.68 3.10
C LYS A 303 -22.87 14.48 2.07
N MET A 304 -21.76 13.88 2.47
CA MET A 304 -20.61 13.69 1.60
C MET A 304 -20.91 12.63 0.55
N THR A 305 -20.55 12.89 -0.69
CA THR A 305 -20.65 11.95 -1.79
C THR A 305 -19.27 11.74 -2.42
N CYS A 306 -18.90 10.48 -2.63
CA CYS A 306 -17.68 10.11 -3.33
C CYS A 306 -17.99 9.58 -4.71
N SER A 307 -17.27 10.05 -5.73
CA SER A 307 -17.41 9.55 -7.11
C SER A 307 -16.86 8.13 -7.21
N VAL A 308 -17.67 7.20 -7.72
CA VAL A 308 -17.32 5.80 -7.96
C VAL A 308 -17.67 5.42 -9.40
N PRO A 309 -17.10 4.34 -9.97
CA PRO A 309 -17.50 3.87 -11.28
C PRO A 309 -18.99 3.58 -11.35
N GLY A 310 -19.70 4.33 -12.21
CA GLY A 310 -21.15 4.19 -12.40
C GLY A 310 -22.03 5.08 -11.53
N GLY A 311 -21.47 6.03 -10.76
CA GLY A 311 -22.25 6.99 -9.98
C GLY A 311 -21.54 7.60 -8.79
N THR A 312 -22.30 7.90 -7.75
CA THR A 312 -21.82 8.42 -6.47
C THR A 312 -22.15 7.45 -5.34
N GLN A 313 -21.28 7.36 -4.36
CA GLN A 313 -21.48 6.58 -3.13
C GLN A 313 -21.47 7.52 -1.93
N SER A 314 -22.50 7.44 -1.08
CA SER A 314 -22.50 8.06 0.24
C SER A 314 -22.04 7.06 1.29
N ILE A 315 -21.52 7.56 2.41
CA ILE A 315 -21.15 6.78 3.58
C ILE A 315 -21.62 7.51 4.81
N THR A 316 -21.89 6.76 5.88
CA THR A 316 -22.21 7.30 7.20
C THR A 316 -21.13 6.91 8.20
N ILE A 317 -21.15 7.56 9.35
CA ILE A 317 -20.28 7.25 10.48
C ILE A 317 -21.12 7.07 11.74
N SER A 318 -20.65 6.21 12.62
CA SER A 318 -21.15 6.09 13.98
C SER A 318 -20.14 6.68 14.95
N ILE A 319 -20.58 7.32 16.01
CA ILE A 319 -19.74 8.03 16.97
C ILE A 319 -20.12 7.63 18.40
N GLY A 320 -19.13 7.19 19.18
CA GLY A 320 -19.24 7.01 20.63
C GLY A 320 -18.58 8.15 21.38
N ILE A 321 -19.16 8.61 22.47
CA ILE A 321 -18.74 9.79 23.22
C ILE A 321 -18.53 9.43 24.68
N ALA A 322 -17.36 9.78 25.25
CA ALA A 322 -17.10 9.67 26.68
C ALA A 322 -16.39 10.95 27.17
N GLY A 323 -16.77 11.45 28.33
CA GLY A 323 -16.17 12.66 28.90
C GLY A 323 -15.64 12.47 30.31
N TYR A 324 -14.55 13.19 30.58
CA TYR A 324 -13.95 13.32 31.91
C TYR A 324 -14.68 14.41 32.71
N PRO A 325 -14.97 14.23 34.02
CA PRO A 325 -14.65 13.02 34.82
C PRO A 325 -15.79 11.98 34.80
N GLU A 326 -16.90 12.21 34.13
CA GLU A 326 -18.17 11.46 34.26
C GLU A 326 -18.03 9.97 33.88
N HIS A 327 -17.24 9.66 32.86
CA HIS A 327 -17.17 8.32 32.27
C HIS A 327 -15.82 7.59 32.53
N GLY A 328 -14.89 8.24 33.22
CA GLY A 328 -13.60 7.61 33.56
C GLY A 328 -12.63 8.56 34.21
N THR A 329 -11.61 7.99 34.86
CA THR A 329 -10.57 8.70 35.60
C THR A 329 -9.19 8.58 34.98
N GLN A 330 -9.08 7.95 33.81
CA GLN A 330 -7.87 7.85 32.99
C GLN A 330 -8.24 7.97 31.52
N VAL A 331 -7.27 8.31 30.67
CA VAL A 331 -7.48 8.44 29.22
C VAL A 331 -7.92 7.11 28.61
N GLU A 332 -7.32 6.02 29.06
CA GLU A 332 -7.60 4.66 28.60
C GLU A 332 -9.04 4.23 28.93
N ASP A 333 -9.56 4.61 30.10
CA ASP A 333 -10.94 4.36 30.50
C ASP A 333 -11.91 5.10 29.55
N LEU A 334 -11.64 6.37 29.28
CA LEU A 334 -12.45 7.20 28.40
C LEU A 334 -12.48 6.67 26.96
N ILE A 335 -11.33 6.22 26.44
CA ILE A 335 -11.26 5.58 25.14
C ILE A 335 -12.12 4.31 25.11
N SER A 336 -12.01 3.47 26.13
CA SER A 336 -12.80 2.23 26.24
C SER A 336 -14.31 2.50 26.34
N GLN A 337 -14.72 3.52 27.11
CA GLN A 337 -16.12 3.90 27.23
C GLN A 337 -16.69 4.50 25.94
N ALA A 338 -15.90 5.31 25.23
CA ALA A 338 -16.29 5.83 23.92
C ALA A 338 -16.43 4.69 22.89
N ASP A 339 -15.51 3.72 22.87
CA ASP A 339 -15.59 2.54 21.98
C ASP A 339 -16.84 1.70 22.29
N ARG A 340 -17.14 1.48 23.57
CA ARG A 340 -18.35 0.77 24.00
C ARG A 340 -19.62 1.51 23.55
N ALA A 341 -19.65 2.83 23.67
CA ALA A 341 -20.77 3.64 23.22
C ALA A 341 -20.94 3.57 21.68
N LEU A 342 -19.85 3.61 20.95
CA LEU A 342 -19.82 3.41 19.50
C LEU A 342 -20.39 2.03 19.12
N PHE A 343 -19.96 0.96 19.80
CA PHE A 343 -20.49 -0.38 19.56
C PHE A 343 -21.99 -0.48 19.76
N ILE A 344 -22.52 0.14 20.84
CA ILE A 344 -23.97 0.22 21.10
C ILE A 344 -24.68 0.97 19.96
N GLY A 345 -24.15 2.11 19.52
CA GLY A 345 -24.70 2.89 18.42
C GLY A 345 -24.75 2.13 17.11
N LYS A 346 -23.70 1.37 16.78
CA LYS A 346 -23.67 0.48 15.61
C LYS A 346 -24.77 -0.61 15.69
N GLY A 347 -24.95 -1.22 16.87
CA GLY A 347 -25.99 -2.23 17.10
C GLY A 347 -27.41 -1.68 16.98
N GLN A 348 -27.63 -0.40 17.23
CA GLN A 348 -28.94 0.28 17.16
C GLN A 348 -29.29 0.81 15.76
N GLY A 349 -28.50 0.51 14.73
CA GLY A 349 -28.79 0.87 13.33
C GLY A 349 -27.80 1.81 12.68
N LYS A 350 -26.63 2.06 13.30
CA LYS A 350 -25.55 2.90 12.75
C LYS A 350 -25.96 4.38 12.53
N ASN A 351 -25.10 5.17 11.88
CA ASN A 351 -25.34 6.58 11.52
C ASN A 351 -25.88 7.41 12.70
N ARG A 352 -25.21 7.34 13.86
CA ARG A 352 -25.63 8.01 15.08
C ARG A 352 -24.51 8.33 16.03
N CYS A 353 -24.78 9.25 16.95
CA CYS A 353 -23.93 9.55 18.10
C CYS A 353 -24.53 8.92 19.36
N THR A 354 -23.70 8.32 20.20
CA THR A 354 -24.10 7.65 21.43
C THR A 354 -23.16 8.08 22.56
N VAL A 355 -23.70 8.57 23.66
CA VAL A 355 -22.92 8.90 24.87
C VAL A 355 -22.77 7.63 25.72
N ALA A 356 -21.59 7.45 26.31
CA ALA A 356 -21.36 6.37 27.27
C ALA A 356 -22.39 6.43 28.41
N GLY A 357 -22.96 5.32 28.80
CA GLY A 357 -23.70 5.22 30.06
C GLY A 357 -22.72 5.33 31.20
N GLY A 358 -23.05 6.08 32.28
CA GLY A 358 -22.16 6.30 33.43
C GLY A 358 -21.45 5.03 33.94
N PRO A 359 -20.50 5.09 34.90
CA PRO A 359 -19.58 4.01 35.23
C PRO A 359 -20.36 2.71 35.44
N GLY A 360 -20.29 1.83 34.44
CA GLY A 360 -20.83 0.48 34.55
C GLY A 360 -20.09 -0.25 35.66
N PRO A 361 -20.72 -1.22 36.36
CA PRO A 361 -20.02 -2.00 37.35
C PRO A 361 -18.76 -2.59 36.69
N ALA A 362 -17.64 -2.45 37.37
CA ALA A 362 -16.41 -3.17 37.09
C ALA A 362 -16.71 -4.65 37.26
N ASP A 363 -17.26 -5.28 36.24
CA ASP A 363 -17.34 -6.73 36.08
C ASP A 363 -18.03 -7.04 34.76
N SER A 364 -17.31 -7.64 33.90
CA SER A 364 -17.67 -8.83 33.15
C SER A 364 -16.87 -8.92 31.85
N VAL A 365 -15.91 -9.82 31.92
CA VAL A 365 -15.59 -10.80 30.89
C VAL A 365 -15.74 -10.32 29.45
N HIS A 366 -14.63 -9.96 28.92
CA HIS A 366 -14.41 -9.85 27.48
C HIS A 366 -14.74 -11.19 26.80
N GLU A 367 -15.92 -11.35 26.24
CA GLU A 367 -16.15 -12.40 25.26
C GLU A 367 -15.38 -12.06 23.98
N PRO A 368 -14.59 -12.98 23.46
CA PRO A 368 -13.87 -12.77 22.20
C PRO A 368 -14.89 -12.66 21.05
N ARG A 369 -14.72 -11.64 20.22
CA ARG A 369 -15.45 -11.51 18.94
C ARG A 369 -15.31 -12.81 18.14
N PRO A 370 -16.39 -13.36 17.56
CA PRO A 370 -16.29 -14.48 16.65
C PRO A 370 -15.52 -14.03 15.40
N GLU A 371 -14.49 -14.77 15.07
CA GLU A 371 -13.76 -14.68 13.81
C GLU A 371 -14.72 -15.01 12.65
N ASN A 372 -14.87 -14.08 11.73
CA ASN A 372 -15.44 -14.32 10.39
C ASN A 372 -14.53 -13.73 9.33
#